data_c659399c3f1d56f38b6bdba06b08fcec
#
_entry.id   c659399c3f1d56f38b6bdba06b08fcec
#
_cell.length_a   1.000
_cell.length_b   1.000
_cell.length_c   1.000
_cell.angle_alpha   90.00
_cell.angle_beta   90.00
_cell.angle_gamma   90.00
#
_symmetry.space_group_name_H-M   'P 1'
#
loop_
_entity.id
_entity.type
_entity.pdbx_description
1 polymer ?
#
loop_
_entity_poly.entity_id
_entity_poly.type
_entity_poly.pdbx_seq_one_letter_code
_entity_poly.pdbx_strand_id
1 'polypeptide(L)'
;LLFQYRFKSRITVWVLNYLKANHDKLNLVHFVSGKIKQHHTLEIAEVNAHASAIHFTKDDQTYINTNEIFEYIANNTIRLDIQIHFADNHKYEPRYDDLILAQLIHSPSYSAYVQDLYAISMNQRKQSSLIENLQENIDLSLQMNEPERFYQLTQILNALKMKDVDAIHEEEQ
;
A
#
# COMPACT_ATOMS: atom_id res chain seq x y z
N LEU A 1 6.32 -11.50 -5.04
CA LEU A 1 6.08 -11.27 -3.62
C LEU A 1 4.99 -12.19 -3.08
N LEU A 2 3.73 -12.00 -3.47
CA LEU A 2 2.58 -12.67 -2.82
C LEU A 2 2.60 -14.20 -2.90
N PHE A 3 3.16 -14.79 -3.93
CA PHE A 3 3.25 -16.25 -4.09
C PHE A 3 4.29 -16.93 -3.17
N GLN A 4 5.06 -16.16 -2.42
CA GLN A 4 6.02 -16.69 -1.44
C GLN A 4 5.37 -16.93 -0.07
N TYR A 5 4.18 -16.37 0.16
CA TYR A 5 3.46 -16.46 1.41
C TYR A 5 2.31 -17.45 1.33
N ARG A 6 2.03 -18.10 2.46
CA ARG A 6 0.85 -18.95 2.62
C ARG A 6 -0.23 -18.16 3.36
N PHE A 7 -1.37 -18.00 2.73
CA PHE A 7 -2.51 -17.30 3.32
C PHE A 7 -3.44 -18.27 4.04
N LYS A 8 -4.09 -17.79 5.09
CA LYS A 8 -5.07 -18.56 5.88
C LYS A 8 -6.27 -19.00 5.03
N SER A 9 -6.71 -18.17 4.10
CA SER A 9 -7.84 -18.48 3.21
C SER A 9 -7.37 -18.89 1.81
N ARG A 10 -7.91 -20.00 1.30
CA ARG A 10 -7.70 -20.41 -0.10
C ARG A 10 -8.29 -19.41 -1.09
N ILE A 11 -9.40 -18.75 -0.70
CA ILE A 11 -10.05 -17.73 -1.53
C ILE A 11 -9.11 -16.54 -1.76
N THR A 12 -8.27 -16.19 -0.80
CA THR A 12 -7.22 -15.17 -1.01
C THR A 12 -6.39 -15.45 -2.27
N VAL A 13 -5.95 -16.69 -2.44
CA VAL A 13 -5.15 -17.08 -3.62
C VAL A 13 -5.98 -16.96 -4.90
N TRP A 14 -7.25 -17.32 -4.87
CA TRP A 14 -8.14 -17.18 -6.02
C TRP A 14 -8.38 -15.72 -6.40
N VAL A 15 -8.64 -14.85 -5.40
CA VAL A 15 -8.80 -13.40 -5.61
C VAL A 15 -7.53 -12.81 -6.23
N LEU A 16 -6.35 -13.11 -5.68
CA LEU A 16 -5.09 -12.59 -6.18
C LEU A 16 -4.78 -13.08 -7.60
N ASN A 17 -5.04 -14.35 -7.91
CA ASN A 17 -4.88 -14.89 -9.26
C ASN A 17 -5.88 -14.27 -10.24
N TYR A 18 -7.11 -14.07 -9.81
CA TYR A 18 -8.14 -13.40 -10.61
C TYR A 18 -7.74 -11.97 -10.94
N LEU A 19 -7.29 -11.17 -9.95
CA LEU A 19 -6.81 -9.81 -10.16
C LEU A 19 -5.60 -9.79 -11.09
N LYS A 20 -4.64 -10.70 -10.91
CA LYS A 20 -3.47 -10.82 -11.78
C LYS A 20 -3.84 -11.10 -13.23
N ALA A 21 -4.88 -11.88 -13.49
CA ALA A 21 -5.35 -12.23 -14.83
C ALA A 21 -6.19 -11.12 -15.48
N ASN A 22 -6.69 -10.16 -14.71
CA ASN A 22 -7.57 -9.08 -15.17
C ASN A 22 -6.90 -7.72 -14.99
N HIS A 23 -6.18 -7.27 -16.00
CA HIS A 23 -5.40 -6.02 -15.95
C HIS A 23 -6.23 -4.79 -15.60
N ASP A 24 -7.44 -4.68 -16.12
CA ASP A 24 -8.32 -3.54 -15.84
C ASP A 24 -8.67 -3.44 -14.34
N LYS A 25 -8.87 -4.57 -13.70
CA LYS A 25 -9.10 -4.63 -12.25
C LYS A 25 -7.81 -4.43 -11.47
N LEU A 26 -6.71 -5.02 -11.93
CA LEU A 26 -5.40 -4.88 -11.28
C LEU A 26 -4.94 -3.41 -11.22
N ASN A 27 -5.24 -2.62 -12.24
CA ASN A 27 -4.94 -1.19 -12.29
C ASN A 27 -5.72 -0.37 -11.24
N LEU A 28 -6.77 -0.93 -10.66
CA LEU A 28 -7.58 -0.31 -9.61
C LEU A 28 -7.20 -0.80 -8.20
N VAL A 29 -6.22 -1.70 -8.10
CA VAL A 29 -5.73 -2.24 -6.83
C VAL A 29 -4.62 -1.35 -6.27
N HIS A 30 -4.73 -1.04 -4.96
CA HIS A 30 -3.67 -0.43 -4.18
C HIS A 30 -3.34 -1.32 -2.98
N PHE A 31 -2.05 -1.53 -2.73
CA PHE A 31 -1.60 -2.16 -1.49
C PHE A 31 -1.37 -1.08 -0.45
N VAL A 32 -1.87 -1.32 0.76
CA VAL A 32 -1.88 -0.33 1.84
C VAL A 32 -1.33 -0.94 3.13
N SER A 33 -0.70 -0.12 3.96
CA SER A 33 -0.24 -0.54 5.29
C SER A 33 -1.36 -0.56 6.32
N GLY A 34 -2.39 0.25 6.11
CA GLY A 34 -3.54 0.38 6.99
C GLY A 34 -4.82 0.74 6.24
N LYS A 35 -5.94 0.51 6.89
CA LYS A 35 -7.26 0.77 6.34
C LYS A 35 -7.53 2.27 6.19
N ILE A 36 -8.02 2.66 5.03
CA ILE A 36 -8.44 4.04 4.73
C ILE A 36 -9.96 4.14 4.83
N LYS A 37 -10.46 5.17 5.51
CA LYS A 37 -11.91 5.42 5.62
C LYS A 37 -12.54 5.56 4.23
N GLN A 38 -13.74 5.00 4.09
CA GLN A 38 -14.55 5.06 2.87
C GLN A 38 -13.93 4.36 1.65
N HIS A 39 -12.82 3.65 1.81
CA HIS A 39 -12.26 2.80 0.78
C HIS A 39 -12.78 1.36 0.89
N HIS A 40 -12.94 0.70 -0.26
CA HIS A 40 -13.16 -0.74 -0.27
C HIS A 40 -11.83 -1.43 0.06
N THR A 41 -11.78 -2.11 1.20
CA THR A 41 -10.55 -2.72 1.68
C THR A 41 -10.70 -4.22 1.83
N LEU A 42 -9.83 -4.96 1.17
CA LEU A 42 -9.64 -6.39 1.35
C LEU A 42 -8.47 -6.64 2.29
N GLU A 43 -8.77 -7.13 3.48
CA GLU A 43 -7.76 -7.55 4.44
C GLU A 43 -7.52 -9.05 4.31
N ILE A 44 -6.28 -9.45 4.12
CA ILE A 44 -5.86 -10.84 3.98
C ILE A 44 -4.74 -11.15 4.97
N ALA A 45 -4.71 -12.38 5.48
CA ALA A 45 -3.76 -12.76 6.50
C ALA A 45 -2.90 -13.96 6.10
N GLU A 46 -1.59 -13.85 6.38
CA GLU A 46 -0.66 -14.97 6.35
C GLU A 46 -1.02 -16.02 7.39
N VAL A 47 -0.66 -17.28 7.17
CA VAL A 47 -1.07 -18.43 8.00
C VAL A 47 -0.83 -18.21 9.49
N ASN A 48 0.25 -17.63 9.91
CA ASN A 48 0.56 -17.44 11.34
C ASN A 48 0.34 -16.00 11.83
N ALA A 49 -0.30 -15.14 11.03
CA ALA A 49 -0.61 -13.78 11.45
C ALA A 49 -1.71 -13.74 12.52
N HIS A 50 -1.65 -12.77 13.44
CA HIS A 50 -2.68 -12.51 14.44
C HIS A 50 -3.86 -11.72 13.87
N ALA A 51 -4.39 -12.16 12.72
CA ALA A 51 -5.54 -11.52 12.06
C ALA A 51 -6.48 -12.58 11.49
N SER A 52 -7.70 -12.20 11.20
CA SER A 52 -8.66 -13.07 10.54
C SER A 52 -8.24 -13.39 9.11
N ALA A 53 -8.66 -14.56 8.61
CA ALA A 53 -8.17 -15.11 7.36
C ALA A 53 -8.40 -14.18 6.14
N ILE A 54 -9.60 -13.61 6.05
CA ILE A 54 -10.00 -12.67 5.02
C ILE A 54 -11.18 -11.84 5.51
N HIS A 55 -11.11 -10.53 5.26
CA HIS A 55 -12.20 -9.59 5.49
C HIS A 55 -12.33 -8.66 4.30
N PHE A 56 -13.54 -8.26 3.98
CA PHE A 56 -13.77 -7.22 3.00
C PHE A 56 -14.65 -6.13 3.62
N THR A 57 -14.16 -4.91 3.62
CA THR A 57 -14.90 -3.75 4.09
C THR A 57 -15.40 -2.94 2.91
N LYS A 58 -16.69 -2.64 2.93
CA LYS A 58 -17.37 -1.79 1.99
C LYS A 58 -18.38 -0.94 2.75
N ASP A 59 -18.42 0.37 2.49
CA ASP A 59 -19.38 1.30 3.12
C ASP A 59 -19.45 1.13 4.66
N ASP A 60 -18.29 1.00 5.30
CA ASP A 60 -18.11 0.75 6.73
C ASP A 60 -18.72 -0.57 7.25
N GLN A 61 -19.17 -1.45 6.35
CA GLN A 61 -19.61 -2.80 6.67
C GLN A 61 -18.55 -3.83 6.36
N THR A 62 -18.41 -4.83 7.22
CA THR A 62 -17.43 -5.91 7.07
C THR A 62 -18.12 -7.19 6.61
N TYR A 63 -17.61 -7.77 5.53
CA TYR A 63 -18.02 -9.04 4.95
C TYR A 63 -16.96 -10.09 5.21
N ILE A 64 -17.39 -11.27 5.64
CA ILE A 64 -16.52 -12.42 5.99
C ILE A 64 -16.81 -13.65 5.13
N ASN A 65 -17.94 -13.67 4.43
CA ASN A 65 -18.28 -14.77 3.53
C ASN A 65 -17.38 -14.73 2.29
N THR A 66 -16.52 -15.72 2.18
CA THR A 66 -15.47 -15.77 1.16
C THR A 66 -16.02 -15.82 -0.26
N ASN A 67 -17.15 -16.48 -0.49
CA ASN A 67 -17.77 -16.56 -1.81
C ASN A 67 -18.39 -15.21 -2.21
N GLU A 68 -19.09 -14.56 -1.29
CA GLU A 68 -19.65 -13.22 -1.52
C GLU A 68 -18.56 -12.19 -1.81
N ILE A 69 -17.43 -12.25 -1.08
CA ILE A 69 -16.25 -11.40 -1.31
C ILE A 69 -15.72 -11.60 -2.73
N PHE A 70 -15.50 -12.85 -3.14
CA PHE A 70 -14.99 -13.15 -4.47
C PHE A 70 -15.95 -12.70 -5.56
N GLU A 71 -17.23 -13.03 -5.45
CA GLU A 71 -18.27 -12.63 -6.40
C GLU A 71 -18.38 -11.11 -6.50
N TYR A 72 -18.31 -10.40 -5.38
CA TYR A 72 -18.37 -8.94 -5.38
C TYR A 72 -17.18 -8.34 -6.14
N ILE A 73 -15.95 -8.77 -5.86
CA ILE A 73 -14.74 -8.31 -6.54
C ILE A 73 -14.76 -8.68 -8.04
N ALA A 74 -15.25 -9.87 -8.37
CA ALA A 74 -15.33 -10.34 -9.74
C ALA A 74 -16.34 -9.56 -10.59
N ASN A 75 -17.49 -9.24 -10.01
CA ASN A 75 -18.62 -8.63 -10.75
C ASN A 75 -18.61 -7.11 -10.76
N ASN A 76 -17.81 -6.45 -9.92
CA ASN A 76 -17.78 -5.01 -9.81
C ASN A 76 -16.43 -4.42 -10.23
N THR A 77 -16.45 -3.27 -10.88
CA THR A 77 -15.25 -2.48 -11.19
C THR A 77 -15.10 -1.41 -10.09
N ILE A 78 -14.28 -1.71 -9.09
CA ILE A 78 -14.06 -0.87 -7.92
C ILE A 78 -12.59 -0.60 -7.71
N ARG A 79 -12.27 0.54 -7.10
CA ARG A 79 -10.95 0.72 -6.46
C ARG A 79 -10.90 -0.17 -5.23
N LEU A 80 -9.86 -0.97 -5.15
CA LEU A 80 -9.69 -1.98 -4.11
C LEU A 80 -8.35 -1.78 -3.41
N ASP A 81 -8.41 -1.44 -2.14
CA ASP A 81 -7.23 -1.46 -1.28
C ASP A 81 -7.03 -2.87 -0.74
N ILE A 82 -5.79 -3.34 -0.75
CA ILE A 82 -5.42 -4.65 -0.18
C ILE A 82 -4.43 -4.42 0.95
N GLN A 83 -4.84 -4.81 2.16
CA GLN A 83 -3.98 -4.85 3.34
C GLN A 83 -3.57 -6.28 3.64
N ILE A 84 -2.27 -6.50 3.85
CA ILE A 84 -1.73 -7.81 4.19
C ILE A 84 -1.29 -7.81 5.66
N HIS A 85 -1.83 -8.74 6.43
CA HIS A 85 -1.38 -9.03 7.78
C HIS A 85 -0.36 -10.16 7.74
N PHE A 86 0.90 -9.81 7.93
CA PHE A 86 2.00 -10.77 7.99
C PHE A 86 2.12 -11.41 9.37
N ALA A 87 2.70 -12.61 9.42
CA ALA A 87 3.07 -13.26 10.67
C ALA A 87 4.21 -12.49 11.37
N ASP A 88 4.36 -12.66 12.69
CA ASP A 88 5.35 -11.89 13.49
C ASP A 88 6.79 -12.04 12.99
N ASN A 89 7.15 -13.22 12.46
CA ASN A 89 8.45 -13.47 11.85
C ASN A 89 8.64 -12.78 10.48
N HIS A 90 7.56 -12.28 9.86
CA HIS A 90 7.55 -11.53 8.61
C HIS A 90 6.93 -10.13 8.78
N LYS A 91 6.76 -9.66 10.02
CA LYS A 91 6.12 -8.38 10.33
C LYS A 91 6.75 -7.20 9.60
N TYR A 92 8.03 -7.32 9.30
CA TYR A 92 8.76 -6.42 8.44
C TYR A 92 9.07 -7.09 7.09
N GLU A 93 8.32 -6.74 6.04
CA GLU A 93 8.53 -7.24 4.69
C GLU A 93 8.98 -6.08 3.76
N PRO A 94 10.30 -5.95 3.54
CA PRO A 94 10.85 -4.83 2.77
C PRO A 94 10.28 -4.70 1.36
N ARG A 95 9.92 -5.83 0.73
CA ARG A 95 9.35 -5.82 -0.63
C ARG A 95 7.93 -5.28 -0.66
N TYR A 96 7.20 -5.44 0.44
CA TYR A 96 5.86 -4.87 0.57
C TYR A 96 5.95 -3.35 0.75
N ASP A 97 6.89 -2.90 1.57
CA ASP A 97 7.19 -1.48 1.73
C ASP A 97 7.63 -0.83 0.40
N ASP A 98 8.49 -1.53 -0.36
CA ASP A 98 8.92 -1.07 -1.69
C ASP A 98 7.74 -0.98 -2.67
N LEU A 99 6.79 -1.92 -2.62
CA LEU A 99 5.58 -1.89 -3.44
C LEU A 99 4.71 -0.68 -3.10
N ILE A 100 4.43 -0.44 -1.81
CA ILE A 100 3.64 0.72 -1.35
C ILE A 100 4.31 2.02 -1.79
N LEU A 101 5.61 2.13 -1.63
CA LEU A 101 6.38 3.30 -2.04
C LEU A 101 6.32 3.54 -3.56
N ALA A 102 6.48 2.48 -4.36
CA ALA A 102 6.38 2.56 -5.81
C ALA A 102 4.98 3.02 -6.25
N GLN A 103 3.92 2.54 -5.58
CA GLN A 103 2.56 2.98 -5.86
C GLN A 103 2.36 4.47 -5.54
N LEU A 104 2.89 4.97 -4.41
CA LEU A 104 2.84 6.39 -4.08
C LEU A 104 3.50 7.27 -5.15
N ILE A 105 4.65 6.86 -5.66
CA ILE A 105 5.41 7.62 -6.67
C ILE A 105 4.72 7.61 -8.03
N HIS A 106 4.03 6.52 -8.39
CA HIS A 106 3.48 6.33 -9.73
C HIS A 106 1.96 6.45 -9.83
N SER A 107 1.23 6.49 -8.71
CA SER A 107 -0.22 6.60 -8.73
C SER A 107 -0.71 8.04 -8.82
N PRO A 108 -1.67 8.35 -9.72
CA PRO A 108 -2.32 9.65 -9.74
C PRO A 108 -3.19 9.90 -8.50
N SER A 109 -3.55 8.85 -7.76
CA SER A 109 -4.36 8.93 -6.54
C SER A 109 -3.52 8.91 -5.26
N TYR A 110 -2.24 9.26 -5.35
CA TYR A 110 -1.27 9.18 -4.26
C TYR A 110 -1.70 9.90 -2.97
N SER A 111 -2.43 11.01 -3.08
CA SER A 111 -2.79 11.84 -1.93
C SER A 111 -3.59 11.10 -0.85
N ALA A 112 -4.41 10.12 -1.25
CA ALA A 112 -5.14 9.28 -0.32
C ALA A 112 -4.24 8.30 0.46
N TYR A 113 -3.03 8.03 -0.05
CA TYR A 113 -2.12 7.00 0.45
C TYR A 113 -0.83 7.56 1.06
N VAL A 114 -0.63 8.87 1.10
CA VAL A 114 0.61 9.49 1.65
C VAL A 114 0.87 9.07 3.10
N GLN A 115 -0.19 8.81 3.89
CA GLN A 115 -0.06 8.34 5.27
C GLN A 115 0.63 6.97 5.38
N ASP A 116 0.62 6.15 4.34
CA ASP A 116 1.32 4.87 4.32
C ASP A 116 2.84 5.03 4.48
N LEU A 117 3.40 6.19 4.13
CA LEU A 117 4.82 6.50 4.37
C LEU A 117 5.22 6.38 5.84
N TYR A 118 4.31 6.71 6.76
CA TYR A 118 4.60 6.65 8.20
C TYR A 118 4.72 5.21 8.72
N ALA A 119 4.06 4.27 8.06
CA ALA A 119 4.10 2.86 8.42
C ALA A 119 5.30 2.11 7.80
N ILE A 120 5.89 2.62 6.71
CA ILE A 120 7.03 2.00 6.05
C ILE A 120 8.28 2.16 6.94
N SER A 121 8.96 1.06 7.23
CA SER A 121 10.23 1.08 7.93
C SER A 121 11.38 1.29 6.95
N MET A 122 12.18 2.32 7.18
CA MET A 122 13.35 2.64 6.36
C MET A 122 14.57 2.87 7.24
N ASN A 123 15.72 2.33 6.83
CA ASN A 123 16.98 2.73 7.43
C ASN A 123 17.44 4.07 6.83
N GLN A 124 18.31 4.77 7.55
CA GLN A 124 18.81 6.10 7.18
C GLN A 124 19.40 6.16 5.76
N ARG A 125 20.13 5.11 5.35
CA ARG A 125 20.75 5.04 4.01
C ARG A 125 19.69 4.98 2.90
N LYS A 126 18.67 4.13 3.06
CA LYS A 126 17.55 4.01 2.10
C LYS A 126 16.78 5.31 2.01
N GLN A 127 16.54 5.96 3.13
CA GLN A 127 15.83 7.21 3.21
C GLN A 127 16.59 8.36 2.53
N SER A 128 17.90 8.51 2.80
CA SER A 128 18.75 9.51 2.12
C SER A 128 18.75 9.32 0.60
N SER A 129 18.91 8.08 0.14
CA SER A 129 18.88 7.76 -1.30
C SER A 129 17.52 8.07 -1.93
N LEU A 130 16.43 7.83 -1.21
CA LEU A 130 15.08 8.16 -1.67
C LEU A 130 14.88 9.68 -1.77
N ILE A 131 15.35 10.43 -0.78
CA ILE A 131 15.28 11.90 -0.77
C ILE A 131 16.03 12.47 -1.98
N GLU A 132 17.27 12.02 -2.23
CA GLU A 132 18.04 12.44 -3.39
C GLU A 132 17.30 12.14 -4.71
N ASN A 133 16.80 10.94 -4.86
CA ASN A 133 16.04 10.54 -6.06
C ASN A 133 14.75 11.39 -6.25
N LEU A 134 14.03 11.68 -5.18
CA LEU A 134 12.84 12.54 -5.22
C LEU A 134 13.21 13.97 -5.65
N GLN A 135 14.30 14.52 -5.11
CA GLN A 135 14.77 15.87 -5.47
C GLN A 135 15.16 15.96 -6.94
N GLU A 136 15.91 14.99 -7.47
CA GLU A 136 16.27 14.93 -8.90
C GLU A 136 15.01 14.86 -9.80
N ASN A 137 14.02 14.05 -9.42
CA ASN A 137 12.78 13.92 -10.18
C ASN A 137 11.88 15.17 -10.07
N ILE A 138 11.92 15.90 -8.94
CA ILE A 138 11.25 17.20 -8.77
C ILE A 138 11.87 18.22 -9.74
N ASP A 139 13.20 18.31 -9.79
CA ASP A 139 13.90 19.22 -10.69
C ASP A 139 13.61 18.89 -12.16
N LEU A 140 13.58 17.60 -12.50
CA LEU A 140 13.21 17.13 -13.84
C LEU A 140 11.77 17.51 -14.20
N SER A 141 10.82 17.36 -13.27
CA SER A 141 9.41 17.70 -13.50
C SER A 141 9.23 19.21 -13.75
N LEU A 142 10.02 20.05 -13.11
CA LEU A 142 10.04 21.50 -13.37
C LEU A 142 10.59 21.80 -14.76
N GLN A 143 11.69 21.18 -15.16
CA GLN A 143 12.29 21.36 -16.49
C GLN A 143 11.35 20.89 -17.62
N MET A 144 10.60 19.82 -17.38
CA MET A 144 9.64 19.26 -18.33
C MET A 144 8.27 19.96 -18.29
N ASN A 145 8.08 20.92 -17.37
CA ASN A 145 6.81 21.62 -17.15
C ASN A 145 5.64 20.67 -16.83
N GLU A 146 5.88 19.73 -15.91
CA GLU A 146 4.91 18.73 -15.41
C GLU A 146 4.41 19.11 -14.00
N PRO A 147 3.46 20.06 -13.84
CA PRO A 147 3.08 20.60 -12.55
C PRO A 147 2.46 19.56 -11.62
N GLU A 148 1.65 18.64 -12.13
CA GLU A 148 1.02 17.58 -11.33
C GLU A 148 2.08 16.65 -10.73
N ARG A 149 3.07 16.28 -11.53
CA ARG A 149 4.20 15.46 -11.10
C ARG A 149 5.05 16.17 -10.06
N PHE A 150 5.32 17.45 -10.27
CA PHE A 150 6.02 18.30 -9.31
C PHE A 150 5.31 18.32 -7.95
N TYR A 151 4.00 18.57 -7.93
CA TYR A 151 3.22 18.59 -6.68
C TYR A 151 3.23 17.24 -5.98
N GLN A 152 3.04 16.17 -6.71
CA GLN A 152 3.06 14.81 -6.16
C GLN A 152 4.37 14.50 -5.46
N LEU A 153 5.48 14.65 -6.15
CA LEU A 153 6.81 14.34 -5.61
C LEU A 153 7.19 15.23 -4.44
N THR A 154 6.80 16.52 -4.48
CA THR A 154 7.02 17.46 -3.40
C THR A 154 6.24 17.08 -2.14
N GLN A 155 4.99 16.65 -2.27
CA GLN A 155 4.21 16.19 -1.11
C GLN A 155 4.80 14.93 -0.48
N ILE A 156 5.25 13.98 -1.29
CA ILE A 156 5.91 12.76 -0.82
C ILE A 156 7.22 13.12 -0.10
N LEU A 157 8.02 14.01 -0.66
CA LEU A 157 9.28 14.47 -0.05
C LEU A 157 9.03 15.16 1.30
N ASN A 158 8.03 16.03 1.38
CA ASN A 158 7.68 16.71 2.62
C ASN A 158 7.21 15.73 3.70
N ALA A 159 6.34 14.78 3.36
CA ALA A 159 5.90 13.75 4.29
C ALA A 159 7.07 12.89 4.79
N LEU A 160 8.02 12.55 3.91
CA LEU A 160 9.20 11.78 4.27
C LEU A 160 10.12 12.56 5.24
N LYS A 161 10.31 13.87 5.03
CA LYS A 161 11.07 14.73 5.93
C LYS A 161 10.40 14.93 7.29
N MET A 162 9.07 15.01 7.34
CA MET A 162 8.33 15.13 8.61
C MET A 162 8.47 13.84 9.43
N LYS A 163 8.47 12.68 8.80
CA LYS A 163 8.72 11.40 9.47
C LYS A 163 10.05 11.37 10.23
N ASP A 164 11.10 12.02 9.71
CA ASP A 164 12.40 12.11 10.40
C ASP A 164 12.35 12.93 11.67
N VAL A 165 11.60 14.02 11.65
CA VAL A 165 11.48 14.92 12.81
C VAL A 165 10.77 14.19 13.96
N ASP A 166 9.72 13.43 13.65
CA ASP A 166 8.96 12.68 14.66
C ASP A 166 9.83 11.54 15.27
N ALA A 167 10.63 10.84 14.45
CA ALA A 167 11.52 9.79 14.93
C ALA A 167 12.62 10.31 15.88
N ILE A 168 13.15 11.50 15.65
CA ILE A 168 14.18 12.12 16.50
C ILE A 168 13.58 12.49 17.87
N HIS A 169 12.34 12.97 17.90
CA HIS A 169 11.66 13.32 19.15
C HIS A 169 11.27 12.12 20.03
N GLU A 170 11.07 10.94 19.43
CA GLU A 170 10.79 9.70 20.19
C GLU A 170 12.05 9.09 20.81
N GLU A 171 13.24 9.33 20.25
CA GLU A 171 14.52 8.85 20.79
C GLU A 171 15.05 9.74 21.96
N GLU A 172 14.54 10.96 22.11
CA GLU A 172 14.92 11.90 23.20
C GLU A 172 14.03 11.79 24.44
N GLN A 173 13.02 10.92 24.48
CA GLN A 173 12.15 10.65 25.64
C GLN A 173 12.47 9.30 26.29
#